data_6783b73e93b13f4f7410d9eda0f44e37
#
_entry.id   6783b73e93b13f4f7410d9eda0f44e37
#
_cell.length_a   1.000
_cell.length_b   1.000
_cell.length_c   1.000
_cell.angle_alpha   90.00
_cell.angle_beta   90.00
_cell.angle_gamma   90.00
#
_symmetry.space_group_name_H-M   'P 1'
#
loop_
_entity.id
_entity.type
_entity.pdbx_description
1 polymer ?
#
loop_
_entity_poly.entity_id
_entity_poly.type
_entity_poly.pdbx_seq_one_letter_code
_entity_poly.pdbx_strand_id
1 'polypeptide(L)'
;NILSKAQNDAGREALKNLSKDNRFVVMFNAGSKGSEINIQQMTACLGQQNVDGKRIPYGFEHRTLPHYTKYDDSAVARGFVENSYINGLSPQELFFHAMGGRIGLIDTAVKTSTTGYIQRRLIKGLEDLMVNYDMTIRNNKNKIVQFSYGDDSIDTVKVENQDLPIVDMSIQDIYSHFAIIDDKSKSKALSGMFVKSAYTKQKKQEEAISEKCKLYIDFIIQNRQEIVKNVFNNKSEKVVRVPVAFAYIIQNVIGQQGINKNSLVDITMLDAFEMIEETFAKLEKIVYAPPNKLFKILFYYYLSPKDLLLNKRFNKKALEILLETIILNYKRALVAPGEMVGM
;
A
#
# COMPACT_ATOMS: atom_id res chain seq x y z
N ASN A 1 -6.74 -10.26 -27.78
CA ASN A 1 -7.08 -9.02 -27.05
C ASN A 1 -8.50 -8.50 -27.34
N ILE A 2 -8.96 -8.43 -28.62
CA ILE A 2 -10.31 -7.92 -28.97
C ILE A 2 -11.41 -8.82 -28.39
N LEU A 3 -11.32 -10.12 -28.57
CA LEU A 3 -12.29 -11.08 -28.06
C LEU A 3 -12.34 -11.09 -26.52
N SER A 4 -11.18 -10.99 -25.87
CA SER A 4 -11.12 -10.90 -24.40
C SER A 4 -11.73 -9.60 -23.88
N LYS A 5 -11.58 -8.50 -24.64
CA LYS A 5 -12.25 -7.24 -24.30
C LYS A 5 -13.75 -7.35 -24.42
N ALA A 6 -14.27 -7.90 -25.53
CA ALA A 6 -15.69 -8.12 -25.73
C ALA A 6 -16.31 -8.99 -24.61
N GLN A 7 -15.60 -10.05 -24.21
CA GLN A 7 -15.97 -10.89 -23.08
C GLN A 7 -16.07 -10.09 -21.78
N ASN A 8 -15.06 -9.29 -21.45
CA ASN A 8 -15.05 -8.50 -20.23
C ASN A 8 -16.15 -7.41 -20.22
N ASP A 9 -16.40 -6.78 -21.37
CA ASP A 9 -17.46 -5.76 -21.48
C ASP A 9 -18.84 -6.39 -21.30
N ALA A 10 -19.11 -7.55 -21.90
CA ALA A 10 -20.33 -8.32 -21.69
C ALA A 10 -20.50 -8.75 -20.22
N GLY A 11 -19.42 -9.18 -19.57
CA GLY A 11 -19.43 -9.55 -18.16
C GLY A 11 -19.74 -8.40 -17.22
N ARG A 12 -19.17 -7.23 -17.47
CA ARG A 12 -19.48 -6.02 -16.69
C ARG A 12 -20.94 -5.60 -16.83
N GLU A 13 -21.46 -5.69 -18.03
CA GLU A 13 -22.86 -5.34 -18.27
C GLU A 13 -23.82 -6.33 -17.59
N ALA A 14 -23.49 -7.63 -17.65
CA ALA A 14 -24.24 -8.64 -16.92
C ALA A 14 -24.20 -8.41 -15.39
N LEU A 15 -23.03 -8.07 -14.84
CA LEU A 15 -22.89 -7.81 -13.40
C LEU A 15 -23.70 -6.59 -12.94
N LYS A 16 -23.76 -5.52 -13.74
CA LYS A 16 -24.57 -4.33 -13.41
C LYS A 16 -26.08 -4.63 -13.32
N ASN A 17 -26.55 -5.56 -14.13
CA ASN A 17 -27.96 -5.93 -14.19
C ASN A 17 -28.37 -6.96 -13.13
N LEU A 18 -27.43 -7.56 -12.41
CA LEU A 18 -27.72 -8.47 -11.32
C LEU A 18 -28.16 -7.73 -10.05
N SER A 19 -29.14 -8.29 -9.35
CA SER A 19 -29.56 -7.76 -8.04
C SER A 19 -28.40 -7.80 -7.04
N LYS A 20 -28.28 -6.76 -6.22
CA LYS A 20 -27.29 -6.70 -5.12
C LYS A 20 -27.51 -7.79 -4.07
N ASP A 21 -28.73 -8.32 -3.96
CA ASP A 21 -29.11 -9.37 -3.03
C ASP A 21 -28.81 -10.77 -3.57
N ASN A 22 -28.34 -10.87 -4.83
CA ASN A 22 -27.93 -12.14 -5.42
C ASN A 22 -26.75 -12.71 -4.63
N ARG A 23 -26.86 -13.95 -4.17
CA ARG A 23 -25.85 -14.60 -3.31
C ARG A 23 -24.45 -14.66 -3.94
N PHE A 24 -24.36 -14.83 -5.26
CA PHE A 24 -23.08 -14.80 -5.98
C PHE A 24 -22.45 -13.41 -5.94
N VAL A 25 -23.25 -12.36 -6.12
CA VAL A 25 -22.79 -10.97 -6.04
C VAL A 25 -22.37 -10.64 -4.61
N VAL A 26 -23.11 -11.10 -3.61
CA VAL A 26 -22.76 -10.92 -2.18
C VAL A 26 -21.44 -11.61 -1.85
N MET A 27 -21.23 -12.87 -2.27
CA MET A 27 -19.97 -13.59 -2.04
C MET A 27 -18.78 -12.94 -2.73
N PHE A 28 -18.98 -12.45 -3.95
CA PHE A 28 -17.96 -11.73 -4.71
C PHE A 28 -17.58 -10.40 -4.05
N ASN A 29 -18.57 -9.58 -3.70
CA ASN A 29 -18.35 -8.29 -3.05
C ASN A 29 -17.73 -8.43 -1.66
N ALA A 30 -18.05 -9.48 -0.93
CA ALA A 30 -17.45 -9.78 0.37
C ALA A 30 -15.99 -10.29 0.25
N GLY A 31 -15.52 -10.58 -0.98
CA GLY A 31 -14.17 -11.13 -1.22
C GLY A 31 -13.96 -12.54 -0.66
N SER A 32 -15.04 -13.23 -0.24
CA SER A 32 -14.95 -14.56 0.39
C SER A 32 -14.68 -15.66 -0.63
N LYS A 33 -15.40 -15.66 -1.74
CA LYS A 33 -15.23 -16.64 -2.82
C LYS A 33 -15.84 -16.16 -4.13
N GLY A 34 -15.30 -16.66 -5.24
CA GLY A 34 -15.73 -16.27 -6.59
C GLY A 34 -14.97 -15.04 -7.10
N SER A 35 -15.00 -14.90 -8.41
CA SER A 35 -14.42 -13.76 -9.12
C SER A 35 -15.42 -13.20 -10.13
N GLU A 36 -15.17 -12.01 -10.63
CA GLU A 36 -15.97 -11.41 -11.70
C GLU A 36 -16.11 -12.37 -12.91
N ILE A 37 -15.02 -13.06 -13.24
CA ILE A 37 -15.00 -14.06 -14.33
C ILE A 37 -15.99 -15.19 -14.10
N ASN A 38 -16.16 -15.67 -12.87
CA ASN A 38 -17.12 -16.75 -12.58
C ASN A 38 -18.57 -16.31 -12.86
N ILE A 39 -18.94 -15.12 -12.44
CA ILE A 39 -20.27 -14.56 -12.70
C ILE A 39 -20.49 -14.35 -14.19
N GLN A 40 -19.49 -13.79 -14.87
CA GLN A 40 -19.48 -13.58 -16.31
C GLN A 40 -19.69 -14.88 -17.08
N GLN A 41 -18.96 -15.93 -16.76
CA GLN A 41 -19.10 -17.24 -17.43
C GLN A 41 -20.44 -17.91 -17.18
N MET A 42 -21.04 -17.68 -16.01
CA MET A 42 -22.37 -18.19 -15.72
C MET A 42 -23.47 -17.46 -16.48
N THR A 43 -23.39 -16.15 -16.56
CA THR A 43 -24.51 -15.30 -17.00
C THR A 43 -24.36 -14.72 -18.41
N ALA A 44 -23.13 -14.36 -18.82
CA ALA A 44 -22.88 -13.69 -20.09
C ALA A 44 -22.35 -14.66 -21.15
N CYS A 45 -21.06 -14.99 -21.10
CA CYS A 45 -20.42 -15.91 -22.02
C CYS A 45 -19.15 -16.50 -21.42
N LEU A 46 -18.77 -17.71 -21.88
CA LEU A 46 -17.49 -18.32 -21.46
C LEU A 46 -16.27 -17.65 -22.09
N GLY A 47 -16.42 -17.13 -23.31
CA GLY A 47 -15.34 -16.45 -24.04
C GLY A 47 -14.35 -17.36 -24.72
N GLN A 48 -13.17 -16.85 -25.06
CA GLN A 48 -12.16 -17.56 -25.82
C GLN A 48 -11.55 -18.70 -25.03
N GLN A 49 -11.62 -19.92 -25.61
CA GLN A 49 -10.91 -21.09 -25.10
C GLN A 49 -9.49 -21.12 -25.67
N ASN A 50 -8.52 -21.38 -24.79
CA ASN A 50 -7.12 -21.41 -25.16
C ASN A 50 -6.49 -22.78 -24.85
N VAL A 51 -5.59 -23.19 -25.71
CA VAL A 51 -4.73 -24.38 -25.57
C VAL A 51 -3.29 -23.91 -25.70
N ASP A 52 -2.44 -24.18 -24.72
CA ASP A 52 -1.04 -23.73 -24.68
C ASP A 52 -0.85 -22.21 -24.93
N GLY A 53 -1.76 -21.41 -24.38
CA GLY A 53 -1.72 -19.94 -24.49
C GLY A 53 -2.14 -19.37 -25.84
N LYS A 54 -2.59 -20.24 -26.76
CA LYS A 54 -3.02 -19.87 -28.13
C LYS A 54 -4.49 -20.24 -28.32
N ARG A 55 -5.12 -19.68 -29.37
CA ARG A 55 -6.45 -20.12 -29.81
C ARG A 55 -6.42 -21.60 -30.17
N ILE A 56 -7.59 -22.23 -30.20
CA ILE A 56 -7.69 -23.68 -30.52
C ILE A 56 -6.89 -24.04 -31.79
N PRO A 57 -5.98 -25.02 -31.71
CA PRO A 57 -5.14 -25.41 -32.83
C PRO A 57 -5.95 -26.19 -33.87
N TYR A 58 -5.45 -26.26 -35.10
CA TYR A 58 -5.99 -27.13 -36.11
C TYR A 58 -5.68 -28.59 -35.78
N GLY A 59 -6.73 -29.35 -35.42
CA GLY A 59 -6.64 -30.80 -35.20
C GLY A 59 -6.88 -31.61 -36.50
N PHE A 60 -7.41 -30.95 -37.51
CA PHE A 60 -7.64 -31.50 -38.85
C PHE A 60 -6.90 -30.66 -39.86
N GLU A 61 -6.88 -31.13 -41.13
CA GLU A 61 -6.22 -30.40 -42.22
C GLU A 61 -6.88 -29.02 -42.40
N HIS A 62 -6.18 -27.97 -42.00
CA HIS A 62 -6.59 -26.56 -42.11
C HIS A 62 -7.95 -26.20 -41.45
N ARG A 63 -8.40 -26.93 -40.43
CA ARG A 63 -9.60 -26.63 -39.63
C ARG A 63 -9.51 -27.24 -38.24
N THR A 64 -10.27 -26.70 -37.31
CA THR A 64 -10.28 -27.14 -35.89
C THR A 64 -11.13 -28.39 -35.69
N LEU A 65 -12.29 -28.46 -36.35
CA LEU A 65 -13.23 -29.57 -36.30
C LEU A 65 -13.80 -29.84 -37.71
N PRO A 66 -14.30 -31.05 -37.98
CA PRO A 66 -14.97 -31.37 -39.24
C PRO A 66 -16.21 -30.51 -39.55
N HIS A 67 -16.82 -29.92 -38.53
CA HIS A 67 -17.99 -29.07 -38.64
C HIS A 67 -17.72 -27.72 -39.34
N TYR A 68 -16.46 -27.28 -39.35
CA TYR A 68 -16.05 -26.03 -39.96
C TYR A 68 -15.42 -26.23 -41.32
N THR A 69 -15.51 -25.19 -42.13
CA THR A 69 -14.85 -25.20 -43.45
C THR A 69 -13.34 -25.09 -43.30
N LYS A 70 -12.57 -25.56 -44.32
CA LYS A 70 -11.13 -25.36 -44.32
C LYS A 70 -10.80 -23.87 -44.37
N TYR A 71 -9.75 -23.48 -43.64
CA TYR A 71 -9.25 -22.09 -43.51
C TYR A 71 -10.23 -21.12 -42.82
N ASP A 72 -11.21 -21.61 -42.07
CA ASP A 72 -12.08 -20.78 -41.26
C ASP A 72 -11.37 -20.36 -39.97
N ASP A 73 -11.03 -19.09 -39.89
CA ASP A 73 -10.41 -18.45 -38.73
C ASP A 73 -11.36 -17.57 -37.93
N SER A 74 -12.68 -17.70 -38.12
CA SER A 74 -13.70 -17.02 -37.37
C SER A 74 -13.56 -17.23 -35.85
N ALA A 75 -14.18 -16.38 -35.06
CA ALA A 75 -14.11 -16.49 -33.62
C ALA A 75 -14.62 -17.85 -33.13
N VAL A 76 -15.79 -18.26 -33.62
CA VAL A 76 -16.45 -19.53 -33.25
C VAL A 76 -15.62 -20.75 -33.69
N ALA A 77 -15.14 -20.77 -34.93
CA ALA A 77 -14.31 -21.85 -35.43
C ALA A 77 -13.00 -22.04 -34.67
N ARG A 78 -12.47 -20.98 -34.09
CA ARG A 78 -11.20 -20.97 -33.32
C ARG A 78 -11.40 -20.96 -31.81
N GLY A 79 -12.60 -21.34 -31.32
CA GLY A 79 -12.86 -21.64 -29.92
C GLY A 79 -13.36 -20.49 -29.08
N PHE A 80 -13.97 -19.48 -29.70
CA PHE A 80 -14.73 -18.48 -28.93
C PHE A 80 -16.11 -19.04 -28.61
N VAL A 81 -16.44 -19.08 -27.31
CA VAL A 81 -17.73 -19.57 -26.79
C VAL A 81 -18.62 -18.39 -26.50
N GLU A 82 -19.70 -18.23 -27.27
CA GLU A 82 -20.67 -17.15 -27.12
C GLU A 82 -21.69 -17.43 -26.02
N ASN A 83 -21.94 -18.71 -25.75
CA ASN A 83 -22.92 -19.14 -24.76
C ASN A 83 -22.37 -19.08 -23.33
N SER A 84 -23.27 -18.97 -22.38
CA SER A 84 -23.00 -19.06 -20.93
C SER A 84 -23.36 -20.45 -20.39
N TYR A 85 -22.97 -20.75 -19.16
CA TYR A 85 -23.39 -22.00 -18.50
C TYR A 85 -24.90 -22.09 -18.30
N ILE A 86 -25.58 -20.96 -18.08
CA ILE A 86 -27.06 -20.95 -17.93
C ILE A 86 -27.75 -21.27 -19.24
N ASN A 87 -27.27 -20.72 -20.36
CA ASN A 87 -27.83 -21.01 -21.68
C ASN A 87 -27.53 -22.45 -22.14
N GLY A 88 -26.44 -23.00 -21.68
CA GLY A 88 -25.90 -24.27 -22.18
C GLY A 88 -25.00 -24.06 -23.39
N LEU A 89 -24.09 -25.01 -23.61
CA LEU A 89 -23.07 -24.97 -24.66
C LEU A 89 -23.50 -25.84 -25.86
N SER A 90 -23.15 -25.41 -27.07
CA SER A 90 -23.23 -26.28 -28.23
C SER A 90 -22.20 -27.42 -28.14
N PRO A 91 -22.38 -28.56 -28.88
CA PRO A 91 -21.42 -29.65 -28.83
C PRO A 91 -19.98 -29.23 -29.20
N GLN A 92 -19.81 -28.34 -30.16
CA GLN A 92 -18.52 -27.82 -30.57
C GLN A 92 -17.88 -26.94 -29.48
N GLU A 93 -18.67 -26.04 -28.88
CA GLU A 93 -18.21 -25.19 -27.78
C GLU A 93 -17.81 -26.01 -26.55
N LEU A 94 -18.61 -27.03 -26.20
CA LEU A 94 -18.27 -27.96 -25.13
C LEU A 94 -16.96 -28.70 -25.40
N PHE A 95 -16.75 -29.12 -26.64
CA PHE A 95 -15.52 -29.80 -27.00
C PHE A 95 -14.29 -28.90 -26.83
N PHE A 96 -14.35 -27.66 -27.31
CA PHE A 96 -13.28 -26.69 -27.12
C PHE A 96 -13.04 -26.35 -25.65
N HIS A 97 -14.10 -26.20 -24.89
CA HIS A 97 -14.02 -25.96 -23.44
C HIS A 97 -13.37 -27.16 -22.72
N ALA A 98 -13.71 -28.39 -23.11
CA ALA A 98 -13.10 -29.59 -22.54
C ALA A 98 -11.60 -29.71 -22.92
N MET A 99 -11.19 -29.30 -24.11
CA MET A 99 -9.77 -29.22 -24.50
C MET A 99 -9.00 -28.25 -23.58
N GLY A 100 -9.51 -27.04 -23.42
CA GLY A 100 -8.89 -26.04 -22.54
C GLY A 100 -8.84 -26.50 -21.07
N GLY A 101 -9.93 -27.06 -20.56
CA GLY A 101 -10.02 -27.61 -19.20
C GLY A 101 -9.03 -28.76 -18.97
N ARG A 102 -8.86 -29.65 -19.94
CA ARG A 102 -7.89 -30.76 -19.84
C ARG A 102 -6.46 -30.28 -19.74
N ILE A 103 -6.06 -29.30 -20.54
CA ILE A 103 -4.73 -28.70 -20.43
C ILE A 103 -4.52 -28.08 -19.04
N GLY A 104 -5.52 -27.37 -18.50
CA GLY A 104 -5.47 -26.84 -17.15
C GLY A 104 -5.29 -27.91 -16.08
N LEU A 105 -5.98 -29.04 -16.19
CA LEU A 105 -5.83 -30.17 -15.26
C LEU A 105 -4.43 -30.81 -15.34
N ILE A 106 -3.92 -31.01 -16.53
CA ILE A 106 -2.56 -31.56 -16.74
C ILE A 106 -1.51 -30.60 -16.19
N ASP A 107 -1.62 -29.32 -16.47
CA ASP A 107 -0.74 -28.27 -15.95
C ASP A 107 -0.71 -28.26 -14.42
N THR A 108 -1.88 -28.33 -13.79
CA THR A 108 -1.97 -28.37 -12.33
C THR A 108 -1.24 -29.56 -11.75
N ALA A 109 -1.45 -30.76 -12.32
CA ALA A 109 -0.80 -31.98 -11.88
C ALA A 109 0.73 -31.95 -12.02
N VAL A 110 1.24 -31.45 -13.15
CA VAL A 110 2.68 -31.36 -13.42
C VAL A 110 3.35 -30.26 -12.57
N LYS A 111 2.73 -29.09 -12.47
CA LYS A 111 3.27 -27.95 -11.71
C LYS A 111 3.36 -28.23 -10.21
N THR A 112 2.45 -29.02 -9.63
CA THR A 112 2.44 -29.34 -8.21
C THR A 112 3.76 -29.95 -7.74
N SER A 113 4.26 -30.97 -8.45
CA SER A 113 5.53 -31.62 -8.10
C SER A 113 6.72 -30.67 -8.22
N THR A 114 6.80 -29.93 -9.33
CA THR A 114 7.90 -28.99 -9.59
C THR A 114 7.92 -27.86 -8.56
N THR A 115 6.76 -27.27 -8.27
CA THR A 115 6.67 -26.17 -7.28
C THR A 115 6.98 -26.65 -5.86
N GLY A 116 6.54 -27.86 -5.51
CA GLY A 116 6.88 -28.47 -4.21
C GLY A 116 8.39 -28.68 -4.06
N TYR A 117 9.07 -29.15 -5.09
CA TYR A 117 10.53 -29.29 -5.07
C TYR A 117 11.25 -27.95 -4.98
N ILE A 118 10.80 -26.95 -5.70
CA ILE A 118 11.36 -25.59 -5.61
C ILE A 118 11.15 -25.03 -4.19
N GLN A 119 9.94 -25.13 -3.63
CA GLN A 119 9.63 -24.71 -2.27
C GLN A 119 10.56 -25.36 -1.26
N ARG A 120 10.74 -26.70 -1.32
CA ARG A 120 11.65 -27.43 -0.41
C ARG A 120 13.08 -26.88 -0.50
N ARG A 121 13.59 -26.65 -1.71
CA ARG A 121 14.94 -26.12 -1.91
C ARG A 121 15.10 -24.70 -1.34
N LEU A 122 14.11 -23.84 -1.55
CA LEU A 122 14.11 -22.48 -0.99
C LEU A 122 14.10 -22.51 0.54
N ILE A 123 13.19 -23.28 1.13
CA ILE A 123 13.11 -23.41 2.60
C ILE A 123 14.44 -23.95 3.16
N LYS A 124 14.99 -25.01 2.56
CA LYS A 124 16.28 -25.57 3.00
C LYS A 124 17.46 -24.61 2.85
N GLY A 125 17.41 -23.71 1.88
CA GLY A 125 18.44 -22.68 1.71
C GLY A 125 18.31 -21.50 2.67
N LEU A 126 17.12 -21.27 3.23
CA LEU A 126 16.82 -20.10 4.05
C LEU A 126 16.65 -20.42 5.54
N GLU A 127 16.42 -21.69 5.90
CA GLU A 127 16.08 -22.11 7.28
C GLU A 127 17.16 -21.74 8.32
N ASP A 128 18.42 -21.62 7.90
CA ASP A 128 19.55 -21.33 8.78
C ASP A 128 19.86 -19.83 8.92
N LEU A 129 19.13 -18.97 8.23
CA LEU A 129 19.44 -17.53 8.21
C LEU A 129 19.01 -16.86 9.50
N MET A 130 19.97 -16.28 10.20
CA MET A 130 19.78 -15.62 11.49
C MET A 130 20.49 -14.27 11.51
N VAL A 131 19.91 -13.33 12.24
CA VAL A 131 20.52 -12.03 12.53
C VAL A 131 21.56 -12.20 13.62
N ASN A 132 22.82 -11.83 13.35
CA ASN A 132 23.89 -11.82 14.34
C ASN A 132 23.92 -10.51 15.14
N TYR A 133 24.75 -10.46 16.20
CA TYR A 133 24.91 -9.26 17.04
C TYR A 133 25.50 -8.06 16.30
N ASP A 134 26.19 -8.29 15.18
CA ASP A 134 26.66 -7.24 14.27
C ASP A 134 25.61 -6.80 13.24
N MET A 135 24.35 -7.27 13.40
CA MET A 135 23.20 -7.01 12.52
C MET A 135 23.35 -7.57 11.11
N THR A 136 24.38 -8.38 10.83
CA THR A 136 24.50 -9.10 9.57
C THR A 136 23.66 -10.37 9.58
N ILE A 137 23.14 -10.75 8.41
CA ILE A 137 22.42 -12.02 8.24
C ILE A 137 23.43 -13.10 7.82
N ARG A 138 23.52 -14.14 8.61
CA ARG A 138 24.45 -15.24 8.37
C ARG A 138 23.74 -16.59 8.39
N ASN A 139 24.35 -17.53 7.67
CA ASN A 139 23.93 -18.94 7.72
C ASN A 139 24.67 -19.70 8.83
N ASN A 140 24.34 -21.00 9.00
CA ASN A 140 24.99 -21.88 9.98
C ASN A 140 26.53 -22.04 9.82
N LYS A 141 27.06 -21.72 8.64
CA LYS A 141 28.51 -21.72 8.33
C LYS A 141 29.17 -20.35 8.56
N ASN A 142 28.48 -19.42 9.19
CA ASN A 142 28.96 -18.05 9.45
C ASN A 142 29.24 -17.20 8.18
N LYS A 143 28.72 -17.63 7.02
CA LYS A 143 28.83 -16.83 5.79
C LYS A 143 27.79 -15.73 5.81
N ILE A 144 28.23 -14.51 5.54
CA ILE A 144 27.34 -13.34 5.43
C ILE A 144 26.53 -13.46 4.12
N VAL A 145 25.21 -13.45 4.25
CA VAL A 145 24.26 -13.46 3.14
C VAL A 145 23.79 -12.04 2.84
N GLN A 146 23.52 -11.25 3.89
CA GLN A 146 23.20 -9.83 3.77
C GLN A 146 23.92 -9.05 4.87
N PHE A 147 24.39 -7.86 4.56
CA PHE A 147 24.96 -6.96 5.55
C PHE A 147 23.91 -6.30 6.44
N SER A 148 22.73 -6.07 5.90
CA SER A 148 21.58 -5.53 6.60
C SER A 148 20.32 -6.21 6.05
N TYR A 149 19.40 -6.63 6.91
CA TYR A 149 18.15 -7.28 6.47
C TYR A 149 17.31 -6.32 5.63
N GLY A 150 17.05 -6.70 4.37
CA GLY A 150 16.27 -5.87 3.44
C GLY A 150 16.86 -4.47 3.15
N ASP A 151 18.16 -4.26 3.42
CA ASP A 151 18.89 -2.99 3.36
C ASP A 151 18.45 -1.92 4.38
N ASP A 152 17.35 -2.11 5.09
CA ASP A 152 16.81 -1.16 6.07
C ASP A 152 16.70 -1.72 7.49
N SER A 153 17.01 -3.00 7.68
CA SER A 153 16.91 -3.74 8.95
C SER A 153 15.51 -3.78 9.57
N ILE A 154 14.47 -3.52 8.79
CA ILE A 154 13.09 -3.51 9.25
C ILE A 154 12.45 -4.88 9.07
N ASP A 155 11.78 -5.38 10.11
CA ASP A 155 10.99 -6.60 10.06
C ASP A 155 9.72 -6.38 9.23
N THR A 156 9.59 -7.09 8.13
CA THR A 156 8.45 -6.97 7.20
C THR A 156 7.11 -7.37 7.81
N VAL A 157 7.10 -8.11 8.90
CA VAL A 157 5.88 -8.47 9.64
C VAL A 157 5.33 -7.30 10.45
N LYS A 158 6.21 -6.39 10.86
CA LYS A 158 5.89 -5.25 11.74
C LYS A 158 5.60 -3.95 10.99
N VAL A 159 5.61 -3.97 9.64
CA VAL A 159 5.26 -2.79 8.83
C VAL A 159 3.76 -2.75 8.56
N GLU A 160 3.22 -1.54 8.51
CA GLU A 160 1.81 -1.30 8.23
C GLU A 160 1.63 -0.48 6.95
N ASN A 161 0.50 -0.72 6.27
CA ASN A 161 0.12 0.09 5.11
C ASN A 161 -0.36 1.46 5.59
N GLN A 162 0.24 2.51 5.05
CA GLN A 162 -0.12 3.88 5.36
C GLN A 162 -0.27 4.71 4.11
N ASP A 163 -1.26 5.60 4.13
CA ASP A 163 -1.45 6.56 3.06
C ASP A 163 -0.39 7.65 3.14
N LEU A 164 0.13 8.04 1.98
CA LEU A 164 1.01 9.19 1.79
C LEU A 164 0.26 10.27 1.01
N PRO A 165 -0.55 11.11 1.67
CA PRO A 165 -1.41 12.08 1.00
C PRO A 165 -0.63 13.12 0.17
N ILE A 166 0.64 13.36 0.51
CA ILE A 166 1.52 14.30 -0.19
C ILE A 166 1.59 14.02 -1.70
N VAL A 167 1.43 12.77 -2.13
CA VAL A 167 1.49 12.39 -3.55
C VAL A 167 0.42 13.11 -4.37
N ASP A 168 -0.81 13.16 -3.86
CA ASP A 168 -1.98 13.74 -4.53
C ASP A 168 -2.17 15.24 -4.20
N MET A 169 -1.51 15.77 -3.18
CA MET A 169 -1.67 17.15 -2.76
C MET A 169 -1.18 18.15 -3.81
N SER A 170 -1.97 19.18 -4.06
CA SER A 170 -1.51 20.34 -4.82
C SER A 170 -0.51 21.17 -4.01
N ILE A 171 0.23 22.05 -4.68
CA ILE A 171 1.14 22.97 -3.98
C ILE A 171 0.35 23.85 -2.99
N GLN A 172 -0.86 24.26 -3.37
CA GLN A 172 -1.74 25.07 -2.50
C GLN A 172 -2.14 24.31 -1.25
N ASP A 173 -2.44 23.01 -1.37
CA ASP A 173 -2.79 22.16 -0.23
C ASP A 173 -1.60 21.98 0.70
N ILE A 174 -0.37 21.83 0.18
CA ILE A 174 0.85 21.77 0.98
C ILE A 174 1.01 23.06 1.77
N TYR A 175 0.90 24.23 1.11
CA TYR A 175 0.94 25.50 1.83
C TYR A 175 -0.17 25.61 2.88
N SER A 176 -1.39 25.18 2.56
CA SER A 176 -2.50 25.21 3.54
C SER A 176 -2.26 24.28 4.74
N HIS A 177 -1.54 23.17 4.56
CA HIS A 177 -1.22 22.23 5.64
C HIS A 177 -0.12 22.73 6.57
N PHE A 178 0.90 23.39 6.05
CA PHE A 178 2.08 23.78 6.82
C PHE A 178 2.13 25.28 7.16
N ALA A 179 1.71 26.17 6.26
CA ALA A 179 1.84 27.61 6.46
C ALA A 179 0.85 28.13 7.50
N ILE A 180 1.34 28.99 8.36
CA ILE A 180 0.51 29.77 9.26
C ILE A 180 0.15 31.05 8.54
N ILE A 181 -1.14 31.23 8.27
CA ILE A 181 -1.61 32.44 7.56
C ILE A 181 -1.71 33.57 8.58
N ASP A 182 -0.95 34.64 8.35
CA ASP A 182 -0.94 35.88 9.13
C ASP A 182 -2.18 36.72 8.84
N ASP A 183 -3.36 36.22 9.17
CA ASP A 183 -4.59 37.01 9.08
C ASP A 183 -4.92 37.61 10.45
N LYS A 184 -5.00 38.92 10.52
CA LYS A 184 -5.40 39.68 11.73
C LYS A 184 -6.75 39.22 12.30
N SER A 185 -7.62 38.65 11.47
CA SER A 185 -8.89 38.04 11.88
C SER A 185 -8.71 36.73 12.68
N LYS A 186 -7.63 35.99 12.42
CA LYS A 186 -7.31 34.70 13.09
C LYS A 186 -6.55 34.90 14.40
N SER A 187 -5.95 36.06 14.65
CA SER A 187 -5.24 36.32 15.91
C SER A 187 -6.15 36.23 17.15
N LYS A 188 -7.42 36.60 17.01
CA LYS A 188 -8.42 36.41 18.08
C LYS A 188 -8.77 34.93 18.33
N ALA A 189 -8.85 34.13 17.26
CA ALA A 189 -9.10 32.69 17.36
C ALA A 189 -7.89 31.98 18.00
N LEU A 190 -6.67 32.34 17.61
CA LEU A 190 -5.44 31.81 18.19
C LEU A 190 -5.30 32.13 19.68
N SER A 191 -5.69 33.33 20.13
CA SER A 191 -5.63 33.71 21.55
C SER A 191 -6.52 32.84 22.45
N GLY A 192 -7.61 32.29 21.92
CA GLY A 192 -8.49 31.34 22.64
C GLY A 192 -8.00 29.89 22.64
N MET A 193 -6.98 29.58 21.84
CA MET A 193 -6.45 28.22 21.68
C MET A 193 -5.27 27.93 22.59
N PHE A 194 -4.48 28.94 22.91
CA PHE A 194 -3.26 28.84 23.69
C PHE A 194 -3.44 29.37 25.12
N VAL A 195 -2.66 28.82 26.03
CA VAL A 195 -2.51 29.41 27.37
C VAL A 195 -1.85 30.79 27.24
N LYS A 196 -2.25 31.76 28.03
CA LYS A 196 -1.76 33.17 27.95
C LYS A 196 -0.24 33.29 27.90
N SER A 197 0.49 32.47 28.65
CA SER A 197 1.95 32.44 28.67
C SER A 197 2.54 31.95 27.34
N ALA A 198 1.98 30.90 26.78
CA ALA A 198 2.40 30.33 25.47
C ALA A 198 2.07 31.29 24.34
N TYR A 199 0.88 31.89 24.34
CA TYR A 199 0.49 32.88 23.32
C TYR A 199 1.42 34.11 23.32
N THR A 200 1.81 34.65 24.48
CA THR A 200 2.73 35.79 24.57
C THR A 200 4.11 35.43 24.00
N LYS A 201 4.62 34.22 24.28
CA LYS A 201 5.88 33.74 23.73
C LYS A 201 5.77 33.54 22.20
N GLN A 202 4.70 32.92 21.73
CA GLN A 202 4.48 32.66 20.28
C GLN A 202 4.44 33.95 19.47
N LYS A 203 3.80 35.01 20.01
CA LYS A 203 3.77 36.33 19.34
C LYS A 203 5.15 36.97 19.23
N LYS A 204 6.05 36.73 20.19
CA LYS A 204 7.43 37.22 20.11
C LYS A 204 8.30 36.43 19.11
N GLN A 205 7.92 35.20 18.79
CA GLN A 205 8.66 34.26 17.94
C GLN A 205 8.05 34.13 16.54
N GLU A 206 7.12 35.01 16.16
CA GLU A 206 6.33 34.91 14.92
C GLU A 206 7.20 34.85 13.65
N GLU A 207 8.23 35.69 13.58
CA GLU A 207 9.17 35.70 12.44
C GLU A 207 9.95 34.38 12.33
N ALA A 208 10.49 33.88 13.45
CA ALA A 208 11.22 32.61 13.47
C ALA A 208 10.34 31.42 13.12
N ILE A 209 9.08 31.42 13.53
CA ILE A 209 8.09 30.39 13.19
C ILE A 209 7.79 30.42 11.69
N SER A 210 7.59 31.62 11.12
CA SER A 210 7.33 31.79 9.69
C SER A 210 8.51 31.31 8.85
N GLU A 211 9.73 31.60 9.24
CA GLU A 211 10.94 31.14 8.55
C GLU A 211 11.08 29.60 8.62
N LYS A 212 10.90 29.00 9.80
CA LYS A 212 10.90 27.52 9.93
C LYS A 212 9.81 26.88 9.08
N CYS A 213 8.59 27.41 9.07
CA CYS A 213 7.51 26.90 8.22
C CYS A 213 7.88 26.92 6.73
N LYS A 214 8.52 27.97 6.25
CA LYS A 214 8.98 28.04 4.85
C LYS A 214 10.00 26.97 4.55
N LEU A 215 10.99 26.75 5.42
CA LEU A 215 12.00 25.68 5.24
C LEU A 215 11.34 24.30 5.18
N TYR A 216 10.33 24.03 6.01
CA TYR A 216 9.59 22.77 5.97
C TYR A 216 8.79 22.61 4.69
N ILE A 217 8.14 23.67 4.20
CA ILE A 217 7.39 23.64 2.94
C ILE A 217 8.33 23.35 1.76
N ASP A 218 9.47 24.03 1.69
CA ASP A 218 10.45 23.82 0.63
C ASP A 218 11.01 22.39 0.66
N PHE A 219 11.31 21.88 1.85
CA PHE A 219 11.72 20.49 2.04
C PHE A 219 10.66 19.51 1.52
N ILE A 220 9.40 19.70 1.87
CA ILE A 220 8.29 18.82 1.44
C ILE A 220 8.07 18.90 -0.08
N ILE A 221 8.11 20.10 -0.68
CA ILE A 221 7.91 20.29 -2.13
C ILE A 221 9.02 19.58 -2.93
N GLN A 222 10.28 19.78 -2.53
CA GLN A 222 11.42 19.13 -3.20
C GLN A 222 11.31 17.60 -3.14
N ASN A 223 11.05 17.07 -1.94
CA ASN A 223 10.97 15.64 -1.75
C ASN A 223 9.72 15.01 -2.38
N ARG A 224 8.60 15.73 -2.47
CA ARG A 224 7.40 15.26 -3.18
C ARG A 224 7.71 14.92 -4.63
N GLN A 225 8.43 15.80 -5.32
CA GLN A 225 8.78 15.57 -6.73
C GLN A 225 9.62 14.30 -6.91
N GLU A 226 10.59 14.09 -6.02
CA GLU A 226 11.42 12.88 -6.05
C GLU A 226 10.61 11.61 -5.76
N ILE A 227 9.72 11.64 -4.77
CA ILE A 227 8.88 10.47 -4.42
C ILE A 227 7.95 10.13 -5.57
N VAL A 228 7.23 11.09 -6.11
CA VAL A 228 6.28 10.87 -7.22
C VAL A 228 6.99 10.29 -8.43
N LYS A 229 8.20 10.79 -8.74
CA LYS A 229 8.97 10.33 -9.90
C LYS A 229 9.65 8.97 -9.66
N ASN A 230 10.33 8.80 -8.53
CA ASN A 230 11.25 7.68 -8.31
C ASN A 230 10.59 6.48 -7.59
N VAL A 231 9.62 6.72 -6.70
CA VAL A 231 8.94 5.65 -5.94
C VAL A 231 7.67 5.22 -6.65
N PHE A 232 6.83 6.15 -7.05
CA PHE A 232 5.52 5.84 -7.63
C PHE A 232 5.48 5.86 -9.17
N ASN A 233 6.58 6.22 -9.85
CA ASN A 233 6.65 6.29 -11.32
C ASN A 233 5.47 7.06 -11.94
N ASN A 234 5.08 8.17 -11.34
CA ASN A 234 3.93 9.02 -11.71
C ASN A 234 2.57 8.29 -11.66
N LYS A 235 2.45 7.20 -10.90
CA LYS A 235 1.16 6.56 -10.65
C LYS A 235 0.44 7.25 -9.49
N SER A 236 -0.88 7.10 -9.44
CA SER A 236 -1.73 7.60 -8.36
C SER A 236 -1.75 6.73 -7.10
N GLU A 237 -0.83 5.76 -7.00
CA GLU A 237 -0.67 4.97 -5.80
C GLU A 237 -0.09 5.85 -4.68
N LYS A 238 -0.67 5.77 -3.49
CA LYS A 238 -0.28 6.56 -2.33
C LYS A 238 -0.08 5.74 -1.06
N VAL A 239 -0.20 4.44 -1.17
CA VAL A 239 -0.01 3.54 -0.03
C VAL A 239 1.45 3.11 0.05
N VAL A 240 2.06 3.31 1.21
CA VAL A 240 3.43 2.89 1.52
C VAL A 240 3.44 1.99 2.76
N ARG A 241 4.42 1.11 2.84
CA ARG A 241 4.65 0.26 4.01
C ARG A 241 5.75 0.85 4.86
N VAL A 242 5.41 1.25 6.08
CA VAL A 242 6.35 1.87 7.04
C VAL A 242 6.15 1.31 8.44
N PRO A 243 7.21 1.31 9.27
CA PRO A 243 7.18 0.65 10.57
C PRO A 243 6.35 1.37 11.63
N VAL A 244 5.93 2.60 11.40
CA VAL A 244 5.22 3.42 12.39
C VAL A 244 3.89 3.89 11.82
N ALA A 245 2.77 3.51 12.44
CA ALA A 245 1.42 3.91 12.06
C ALA A 245 1.08 5.29 12.64
N PHE A 246 1.57 6.36 12.03
CA PHE A 246 1.44 7.73 12.55
C PHE A 246 0.00 8.14 12.88
N ALA A 247 -0.92 7.97 11.94
CA ALA A 247 -2.32 8.37 12.12
C ALA A 247 -2.97 7.66 13.31
N TYR A 248 -2.71 6.37 13.47
CA TYR A 248 -3.23 5.55 14.55
C TYR A 248 -2.66 5.98 15.91
N ILE A 249 -1.35 6.19 16.00
CA ILE A 249 -0.69 6.64 17.24
C ILE A 249 -1.21 8.01 17.67
N ILE A 250 -1.37 8.94 16.75
CA ILE A 250 -1.92 10.27 17.02
C ILE A 250 -3.33 10.16 17.61
N GLN A 251 -4.19 9.34 17.00
CA GLN A 251 -5.56 9.13 17.50
C GLN A 251 -5.57 8.48 18.88
N ASN A 252 -4.71 7.49 19.11
CA ASN A 252 -4.58 6.85 20.44
C ASN A 252 -4.15 7.83 21.52
N VAL A 253 -3.16 8.69 21.25
CA VAL A 253 -2.70 9.69 22.21
C VAL A 253 -3.82 10.70 22.50
N ILE A 254 -4.58 11.14 21.50
CA ILE A 254 -5.74 12.00 21.68
C ILE A 254 -6.76 11.35 22.63
N GLY A 255 -7.08 10.07 22.40
CA GLY A 255 -8.01 9.32 23.23
C GLY A 255 -7.49 9.13 24.67
N GLN A 256 -6.23 8.73 24.84
CA GLN A 256 -5.62 8.50 26.16
C GLN A 256 -5.48 9.76 27.00
N GLN A 257 -5.17 10.91 26.39
CA GLN A 257 -5.03 12.18 27.08
C GLN A 257 -6.35 12.96 27.18
N GLY A 258 -7.45 12.43 26.63
CA GLY A 258 -8.75 13.10 26.65
C GLY A 258 -8.75 14.45 25.94
N ILE A 259 -7.96 14.60 24.88
CA ILE A 259 -7.82 15.86 24.17
C ILE A 259 -9.09 16.14 23.36
N ASN A 260 -9.68 17.31 23.59
CA ASN A 260 -10.88 17.77 22.90
C ASN A 260 -10.61 19.07 22.14
N LYS A 261 -11.54 19.48 21.27
CA LYS A 261 -11.46 20.74 20.52
C LYS A 261 -11.33 21.98 21.38
N ASN A 262 -11.72 21.89 22.64
CA ASN A 262 -11.64 22.98 23.63
C ASN A 262 -10.39 22.93 24.52
N SER A 263 -9.52 21.94 24.35
CA SER A 263 -8.28 21.81 25.10
C SER A 263 -7.35 22.97 24.78
N LEU A 264 -6.71 23.52 25.81
CA LEU A 264 -5.76 24.63 25.69
C LEU A 264 -4.36 24.08 25.43
N VAL A 265 -3.65 24.72 24.49
CA VAL A 265 -2.27 24.39 24.15
C VAL A 265 -1.30 25.18 25.02
N ASP A 266 -0.37 24.50 25.65
CA ASP A 266 0.60 25.07 26.62
C ASP A 266 2.01 25.26 26.04
N ILE A 267 2.23 24.79 24.80
CA ILE A 267 3.51 24.84 24.10
C ILE A 267 3.47 25.81 22.91
N THR A 268 4.61 26.44 22.58
CA THR A 268 4.73 27.25 21.37
C THR A 268 5.02 26.39 20.13
N MET A 269 4.73 26.91 18.95
CA MET A 269 5.04 26.18 17.71
C MET A 269 6.55 25.99 17.53
N LEU A 270 7.36 26.96 17.95
CA LEU A 270 8.82 26.84 17.84
C LEU A 270 9.35 25.70 18.73
N ASP A 271 8.91 25.65 19.99
CA ASP A 271 9.27 24.57 20.90
C ASP A 271 8.84 23.19 20.35
N ALA A 272 7.67 23.12 19.70
CA ALA A 272 7.21 21.89 19.05
C ALA A 272 8.10 21.48 17.85
N PHE A 273 8.53 22.44 17.02
CA PHE A 273 9.51 22.16 15.95
C PHE A 273 10.81 21.61 16.52
N GLU A 274 11.34 22.20 17.56
CA GLU A 274 12.59 21.76 18.20
C GLU A 274 12.46 20.34 18.75
N MET A 275 11.38 20.02 19.45
CA MET A 275 11.13 18.67 19.98
C MET A 275 11.02 17.63 18.87
N ILE A 276 10.37 17.97 17.75
CA ILE A 276 10.23 17.07 16.59
C ILE A 276 11.59 16.83 15.92
N GLU A 277 12.38 17.91 15.71
CA GLU A 277 13.71 17.81 15.13
C GLU A 277 14.68 17.02 16.03
N GLU A 278 14.70 17.27 17.35
CA GLU A 278 15.47 16.50 18.31
C GLU A 278 15.11 15.01 18.31
N THR A 279 13.82 14.71 18.19
CA THR A 279 13.34 13.32 18.12
C THR A 279 13.83 12.64 16.86
N PHE A 280 13.76 13.33 15.72
CA PHE A 280 14.28 12.78 14.47
C PHE A 280 15.80 12.58 14.54
N ALA A 281 16.54 13.51 15.13
CA ALA A 281 17.97 13.36 15.35
C ALA A 281 18.33 12.18 16.27
N LYS A 282 17.47 11.82 17.23
CA LYS A 282 17.61 10.58 18.03
C LYS A 282 17.41 9.33 17.20
N LEU A 283 16.47 9.33 16.23
CA LEU A 283 16.27 8.23 15.30
C LEU A 283 17.42 8.08 14.31
N GLU A 284 17.97 9.18 13.79
CA GLU A 284 19.15 9.15 12.88
C GLU A 284 20.42 8.60 13.55
N LYS A 285 20.52 8.67 14.88
CA LYS A 285 21.64 8.10 15.66
C LYS A 285 21.59 6.58 15.79
N ILE A 286 20.55 5.91 15.31
CA ILE A 286 20.48 4.45 15.29
C ILE A 286 21.41 3.92 14.20
N VAL A 287 22.58 3.43 14.62
CA VAL A 287 23.71 3.11 13.72
C VAL A 287 23.36 2.04 12.69
N TYR A 288 22.55 1.03 13.07
CA TYR A 288 22.29 -0.15 12.21
C TYR A 288 21.14 0.06 11.22
N ALA A 289 20.24 1.00 11.50
CA ALA A 289 19.04 1.25 10.71
C ALA A 289 18.61 2.71 10.86
N PRO A 290 19.33 3.65 10.25
CA PRO A 290 18.88 5.03 10.21
C PRO A 290 17.59 5.13 9.37
N PRO A 291 16.65 6.02 9.74
CA PRO A 291 15.43 6.20 8.98
C PRO A 291 15.71 6.58 7.54
N ASN A 292 15.02 5.94 6.61
CA ASN A 292 15.13 6.26 5.20
C ASN A 292 14.42 7.60 4.87
N LYS A 293 14.71 8.13 3.67
CA LYS A 293 14.14 9.41 3.21
C LYS A 293 12.62 9.41 3.16
N LEU A 294 12.01 8.28 2.81
CA LEU A 294 10.56 8.12 2.77
C LEU A 294 9.94 8.25 4.17
N PHE A 295 10.54 7.58 5.16
CA PHE A 295 10.12 7.70 6.56
C PHE A 295 10.27 9.13 7.08
N LYS A 296 11.36 9.82 6.72
CA LYS A 296 11.58 11.22 7.07
C LYS A 296 10.45 12.14 6.59
N ILE A 297 10.02 11.95 5.36
CA ILE A 297 8.93 12.75 4.77
C ILE A 297 7.60 12.47 5.44
N LEU A 298 7.27 11.20 5.71
CA LEU A 298 6.07 10.83 6.45
C LEU A 298 6.09 11.39 7.87
N PHE A 299 7.23 11.31 8.54
CA PHE A 299 7.43 11.85 9.88
C PHE A 299 7.12 13.35 9.93
N TYR A 300 7.70 14.15 9.05
CA TYR A 300 7.45 15.59 9.00
C TYR A 300 6.06 15.96 8.49
N TYR A 301 5.45 15.12 7.67
CA TYR A 301 4.08 15.33 7.22
C TYR A 301 3.07 15.16 8.36
N TYR A 302 3.09 14.02 9.03
CA TYR A 302 2.14 13.72 10.10
C TYR A 302 2.39 14.50 11.40
N LEU A 303 3.63 14.91 11.64
CA LEU A 303 4.01 15.70 12.80
C LEU A 303 4.10 17.21 12.50
N SER A 304 3.35 17.70 11.52
CA SER A 304 3.25 19.15 11.27
C SER A 304 2.79 19.87 12.54
N PRO A 305 3.59 20.81 13.12
CA PRO A 305 3.20 21.53 14.33
C PRO A 305 1.90 22.29 14.20
N LYS A 306 1.60 22.79 13.00
CA LYS A 306 0.29 23.43 12.74
C LYS A 306 -0.86 22.46 12.94
N ASP A 307 -0.80 21.27 12.36
CA ASP A 307 -1.87 20.28 12.48
C ASP A 307 -2.00 19.76 13.91
N LEU A 308 -0.87 19.46 14.56
CA LEU A 308 -0.87 18.97 15.94
C LEU A 308 -1.40 19.98 16.94
N LEU A 309 -0.96 21.23 16.86
CA LEU A 309 -1.32 22.25 17.87
C LEU A 309 -2.63 22.96 17.56
N LEU A 310 -2.89 23.34 16.29
CA LEU A 310 -4.10 24.10 15.95
C LEU A 310 -5.31 23.22 15.72
N ASN A 311 -5.15 22.12 15.00
CA ASN A 311 -6.28 21.24 14.66
C ASN A 311 -6.54 20.22 15.77
N LYS A 312 -5.49 19.54 16.24
CA LYS A 312 -5.59 18.42 17.19
C LYS A 312 -5.39 18.80 18.66
N ARG A 313 -4.98 20.05 18.94
CA ARG A 313 -4.87 20.61 20.31
C ARG A 313 -3.93 19.85 21.24
N PHE A 314 -2.79 19.40 20.73
CA PHE A 314 -1.78 18.75 21.56
C PHE A 314 -1.19 19.73 22.59
N ASN A 315 -1.06 19.27 23.83
CA ASN A 315 -0.27 19.92 24.87
C ASN A 315 1.15 19.33 24.89
N LYS A 316 2.05 19.93 25.64
CA LYS A 316 3.45 19.52 25.75
C LYS A 316 3.59 18.04 26.11
N LYS A 317 2.85 17.59 27.15
CA LYS A 317 2.87 16.21 27.64
C LYS A 317 2.40 15.21 26.58
N ALA A 318 1.33 15.52 25.85
CA ALA A 318 0.84 14.67 24.79
C ALA A 318 1.82 14.59 23.62
N LEU A 319 2.50 15.69 23.30
CA LEU A 319 3.52 15.69 22.25
C LEU A 319 4.73 14.84 22.67
N GLU A 320 5.19 14.93 23.92
CA GLU A 320 6.26 14.08 24.45
C GLU A 320 5.91 12.59 24.34
N ILE A 321 4.72 12.20 24.80
CA ILE A 321 4.23 10.80 24.71
C ILE A 321 4.15 10.34 23.26
N LEU A 322 3.66 11.19 22.36
CA LEU A 322 3.59 10.87 20.92
C LEU A 322 4.98 10.57 20.35
N LEU A 323 5.95 11.45 20.60
CA LEU A 323 7.30 11.34 20.10
C LEU A 323 8.04 10.12 20.67
N GLU A 324 7.89 9.86 21.99
CA GLU A 324 8.45 8.66 22.63
C GLU A 324 7.82 7.36 22.05
N THR A 325 6.51 7.37 21.83
CA THR A 325 5.81 6.22 21.23
C THR A 325 6.31 5.93 19.81
N ILE A 326 6.57 6.97 19.03
CA ILE A 326 7.13 6.83 17.68
C ILE A 326 8.53 6.20 17.73
N ILE A 327 9.41 6.69 18.61
CA ILE A 327 10.76 6.11 18.78
C ILE A 327 10.66 4.64 19.20
N LEU A 328 9.79 4.33 20.13
CA LEU A 328 9.60 2.96 20.62
C LEU A 328 9.10 2.03 19.52
N ASN A 329 8.10 2.45 18.75
CA ASN A 329 7.55 1.65 17.66
C ASN A 329 8.56 1.46 16.52
N TYR A 330 9.34 2.49 16.20
CA TYR A 330 10.43 2.37 15.23
C TYR A 330 11.45 1.32 15.67
N LYS A 331 11.93 1.40 16.92
CA LYS A 331 12.88 0.43 17.48
C LYS A 331 12.32 -0.99 17.54
N ARG A 332 11.04 -1.15 17.85
CA ARG A 332 10.37 -2.46 17.88
C ARG A 332 10.19 -3.08 16.50
N ALA A 333 10.15 -2.25 15.47
CA ALA A 333 10.02 -2.71 14.08
C ALA A 333 11.35 -3.20 13.50
N LEU A 334 12.49 -2.93 14.13
CA LEU A 334 13.77 -3.44 13.69
C LEU A 334 13.90 -4.93 14.03
N VAL A 335 14.61 -5.67 13.17
CA VAL A 335 14.97 -7.08 13.45
C VAL A 335 15.90 -7.15 14.66
N ALA A 336 15.72 -8.15 15.50
CA ALA A 336 16.52 -8.35 16.70
C ALA A 336 17.66 -9.33 16.45
N PRO A 337 18.83 -9.16 17.11
CA PRO A 337 19.88 -10.18 17.10
C PRO A 337 19.34 -11.52 17.59
N GLY A 338 19.65 -12.60 16.89
CA GLY A 338 19.14 -13.94 17.18
C GLY A 338 17.79 -14.27 16.50
N GLU A 339 17.17 -13.32 15.82
CA GLU A 339 15.92 -13.55 15.09
C GLU A 339 16.19 -14.32 13.80
N MET A 340 15.34 -15.34 13.54
CA MET A 340 15.39 -16.12 12.30
C MET A 340 14.63 -15.37 11.22
N VAL A 341 15.30 -15.03 10.13
CA VAL A 341 14.74 -14.17 9.05
C VAL A 341 14.52 -14.87 7.73
N GLY A 342 14.83 -16.15 7.66
CA GLY A 342 14.69 -16.95 6.44
C GLY A 342 13.36 -17.71 6.33
N MET A 343 12.51 -17.67 7.31
CA MET A 343 11.22 -18.37 7.34
C MET A 343 10.05 -17.42 7.51
#